data_5a9918dfaff80b4f92dd0e18dacbd31b
#
_entry.id   5a9918dfaff80b4f92dd0e18dacbd31b
#
_cell.length_a   1.000
_cell.length_b   1.000
_cell.length_c   1.000
_cell.angle_alpha   90.00
_cell.angle_beta   90.00
_cell.angle_gamma   90.00
#
_symmetry.space_group_name_H-M   'P 1'
#
loop_
_entity.id
_entity.type
_entity.pdbx_description
1 polymer ?
#
loop_
_entity_poly.entity_id
_entity_poly.type
_entity_poly.pdbx_seq_one_letter_code
_entity_poly.pdbx_strand_id
1 'polypeptide(L)'
;MLYKIDFISKWTTYFLKFLFFSIYFTVLLLCLFSFRIDYAYKLGISDYNLIWLTFGMLSLILVILVLKNIKINKKLFKLLPLILFLLQLVLLSSYFFITNWDALEIFNNAVELANKNFSNLNNDYYSMYPNNIFITVIYSKLIEWATFLGYSEDSLFFILSIQSVINVITGILIYTVTKKITQNQMLSCIAYLFYIILLWFSPWTSIPYSDSFGLFFPILMLYLYVMESSNVFLNYLRVAFIVFVSIIGYAIKPHSIILAIGLVIITLFVKNIKFSKLLLTIGIVIVTAFCTRLFVTSVNNNAGFSLNPEAEMTYHHFFKMGLNTVTDGGYSAKDFYESTGINNKNERQKNDIAIAKERIRVFGGWGLVKHQIKKTLNNFNDGTFAWGREGSFFFEIFENDSFIAMLTRNLYYDTGQYRYIFEGITQTLWIVILMLILGTVFYNTSENKEVVILLWITLIGVFLFESLFESRARYIYTYSPVFIVLSVIGLQTIFQKLDKLPLLMKFRGLGEKNEQK
;
A
#
# COMPACT_ATOMS: atom_id res chain seq x y z
N MET A 1 33.47 -1.07 22.91
CA MET A 1 32.67 -0.58 21.78
C MET A 1 31.51 -1.52 21.44
N LEU A 2 31.70 -2.83 21.36
CA LEU A 2 30.63 -3.82 21.09
C LEU A 2 29.49 -3.79 22.13
N TYR A 3 29.76 -3.67 23.41
CA TYR A 3 28.74 -3.56 24.47
C TYR A 3 27.83 -2.32 24.34
N LYS A 4 28.36 -1.18 23.84
CA LYS A 4 27.54 0.02 23.59
C LYS A 4 26.61 -0.14 22.40
N ILE A 5 27.05 -0.86 21.36
CA ILE A 5 26.25 -1.11 20.14
C ILE A 5 25.09 -2.06 20.46
N ASP A 6 25.31 -3.11 21.24
CA ASP A 6 24.23 -4.02 21.69
C ASP A 6 23.21 -3.33 22.59
N PHE A 7 23.66 -2.41 23.44
CA PHE A 7 22.76 -1.63 24.32
C PHE A 7 21.88 -0.69 23.50
N ILE A 8 22.47 0.09 22.57
CA ILE A 8 21.73 0.99 21.66
C ILE A 8 20.72 0.21 20.82
N SER A 9 21.13 -0.93 20.25
CA SER A 9 20.26 -1.79 19.44
C SER A 9 19.04 -2.32 20.23
N LYS A 10 19.24 -2.72 21.51
CA LYS A 10 18.14 -3.16 22.36
C LYS A 10 17.15 -2.04 22.67
N TRP A 11 17.64 -0.88 23.11
CA TRP A 11 16.80 0.28 23.41
C TRP A 11 16.04 0.79 22.20
N THR A 12 16.68 0.87 21.04
CA THR A 12 16.04 1.24 19.77
C THR A 12 14.92 0.26 19.43
N THR A 13 15.15 -1.05 19.59
CA THR A 13 14.11 -2.06 19.37
C THR A 13 12.92 -1.90 20.32
N TYR A 14 13.17 -1.67 21.61
CA TYR A 14 12.08 -1.45 22.58
C TYR A 14 11.29 -0.17 22.28
N PHE A 15 11.99 0.91 21.93
CA PHE A 15 11.36 2.17 21.56
C PHE A 15 10.50 2.03 20.29
N LEU A 16 11.00 1.40 19.23
CA LEU A 16 10.24 1.15 18.00
C LEU A 16 9.02 0.27 18.25
N LYS A 17 9.17 -0.77 19.04
CA LYS A 17 8.08 -1.64 19.45
C LYS A 17 6.99 -0.87 20.22
N PHE A 18 7.38 -0.05 21.19
CA PHE A 18 6.46 0.80 21.94
C PHE A 18 5.75 1.81 21.04
N LEU A 19 6.49 2.49 20.18
CA LEU A 19 5.95 3.47 19.24
C LEU A 19 4.96 2.83 18.27
N PHE A 20 5.34 1.70 17.65
CA PHE A 20 4.46 0.93 16.77
C PHE A 20 3.17 0.51 17.47
N PHE A 21 3.29 -0.07 18.67
CA PHE A 21 2.13 -0.49 19.45
C PHE A 21 1.22 0.69 19.77
N SER A 22 1.77 1.78 20.29
CA SER A 22 0.98 2.97 20.68
C SER A 22 0.23 3.56 19.49
N ILE A 23 0.87 3.67 18.32
CA ILE A 23 0.24 4.19 17.10
C ILE A 23 -0.90 3.26 16.68
N TYR A 24 -0.61 1.99 16.41
CA TYR A 24 -1.61 1.10 15.79
C TYR A 24 -2.67 0.60 16.76
N PHE A 25 -2.38 0.57 18.05
CA PHE A 25 -3.40 0.36 19.07
C PHE A 25 -4.39 1.54 19.12
N THR A 26 -3.88 2.77 19.06
CA THR A 26 -4.73 3.97 18.97
C THR A 26 -5.54 3.97 17.66
N VAL A 27 -4.92 3.66 16.52
CA VAL A 27 -5.63 3.51 15.22
C VAL A 27 -6.77 2.50 15.36
N LEU A 28 -6.51 1.31 15.89
CA LEU A 28 -7.53 0.27 16.09
C LEU A 28 -8.66 0.75 17.00
N LEU A 29 -8.33 1.36 18.14
CA LEU A 29 -9.35 1.88 19.06
C LEU A 29 -10.23 2.95 18.40
N LEU A 30 -9.62 3.89 17.68
CA LEU A 30 -10.35 4.91 16.94
C LEU A 30 -11.29 4.28 15.90
N CYS A 31 -10.83 3.30 15.14
CA CYS A 31 -11.67 2.59 14.18
C CYS A 31 -12.82 1.84 14.85
N LEU A 32 -12.58 1.14 15.97
CA LEU A 32 -13.60 0.37 16.67
C LEU A 32 -14.67 1.26 17.34
N PHE A 33 -14.32 2.48 17.72
CA PHE A 33 -15.22 3.43 18.40
C PHE A 33 -15.56 4.67 17.57
N SER A 34 -15.34 4.63 16.25
CA SER A 34 -15.56 5.76 15.33
C SER A 34 -16.99 6.32 15.34
N PHE A 35 -17.99 5.50 15.68
CA PHE A 35 -19.38 5.94 15.79
C PHE A 35 -19.62 7.02 16.87
N ARG A 36 -18.64 7.22 17.76
CA ARG A 36 -18.69 8.25 18.81
C ARG A 36 -17.98 9.54 18.42
N ILE A 37 -17.35 9.56 17.23
CA ILE A 37 -16.55 10.68 16.75
C ILE A 37 -17.22 11.25 15.51
N ASP A 38 -17.61 12.52 15.57
CA ASP A 38 -18.15 13.22 14.41
C ASP A 38 -17.00 13.61 13.47
N TYR A 39 -17.06 13.13 12.23
CA TYR A 39 -16.14 13.49 11.15
C TYR A 39 -16.85 13.49 9.79
N ALA A 40 -16.30 14.27 8.84
CA ALA A 40 -16.99 14.66 7.60
C ALA A 40 -17.33 13.48 6.65
N TYR A 41 -16.58 12.38 6.75
CA TYR A 41 -16.74 11.23 5.84
C TYR A 41 -17.14 9.99 6.63
N LYS A 42 -18.44 9.83 6.86
CA LYS A 42 -18.98 8.59 7.41
C LYS A 42 -19.10 7.57 6.29
N LEU A 43 -18.37 6.45 6.42
CA LEU A 43 -18.72 5.24 5.73
C LEU A 43 -19.80 4.53 6.57
N GLY A 44 -20.97 4.26 6.01
CA GLY A 44 -22.10 3.67 6.75
C GLY A 44 -21.76 2.35 7.44
N ILE A 45 -20.72 1.64 6.98
CA ILE A 45 -20.25 0.36 7.53
C ILE A 45 -19.31 0.55 8.73
N SER A 46 -18.58 1.66 8.80
CA SER A 46 -17.61 1.91 9.86
C SER A 46 -18.23 1.99 11.25
N ASP A 47 -19.50 2.34 11.34
CA ASP A 47 -20.25 2.43 12.60
C ASP A 47 -20.42 1.07 13.30
N TYR A 48 -20.19 -0.05 12.60
CA TYR A 48 -20.37 -1.41 13.10
C TYR A 48 -19.04 -2.20 13.22
N ASN A 49 -17.92 -1.53 13.30
CA ASN A 49 -16.60 -2.18 13.28
C ASN A 49 -16.40 -3.23 14.39
N LEU A 50 -16.99 -3.05 15.57
CA LEU A 50 -16.94 -4.08 16.64
C LEU A 50 -17.66 -5.37 16.21
N ILE A 51 -18.82 -5.23 15.54
CA ILE A 51 -19.60 -6.35 15.02
C ILE A 51 -18.80 -7.01 13.90
N TRP A 52 -18.29 -6.24 12.95
CA TRP A 52 -17.46 -6.72 11.85
C TRP A 52 -16.21 -7.42 12.34
N LEU A 53 -15.53 -6.89 13.36
CA LEU A 53 -14.38 -7.56 13.96
C LEU A 53 -14.75 -8.94 14.51
N THR A 54 -15.87 -9.05 15.20
CA THR A 54 -16.36 -10.32 15.76
C THR A 54 -16.62 -11.35 14.66
N PHE A 55 -17.37 -10.97 13.61
CA PHE A 55 -17.61 -11.84 12.45
C PHE A 55 -16.31 -12.21 11.72
N GLY A 56 -15.42 -11.25 11.55
CA GLY A 56 -14.12 -11.47 10.92
C GLY A 56 -13.25 -12.45 11.69
N MET A 57 -13.22 -12.34 13.02
CA MET A 57 -12.47 -13.27 13.86
C MET A 57 -13.09 -14.67 13.85
N LEU A 58 -14.41 -14.80 13.90
CA LEU A 58 -15.09 -16.10 13.76
C LEU A 58 -14.81 -16.73 12.38
N SER A 59 -14.90 -15.94 11.32
CA SER A 59 -14.59 -16.38 9.96
C SER A 59 -13.11 -16.82 9.83
N LEU A 60 -12.18 -16.07 10.43
CA LEU A 60 -10.76 -16.44 10.45
C LEU A 60 -10.52 -17.75 11.19
N ILE A 61 -11.16 -17.97 12.34
CA ILE A 61 -11.09 -19.23 13.08
C ILE A 61 -11.62 -20.39 12.20
N LEU A 62 -12.75 -20.20 11.53
CA LEU A 62 -13.31 -21.19 10.61
C LEU A 62 -12.34 -21.51 9.48
N VAL A 63 -11.77 -20.49 8.83
CA VAL A 63 -10.75 -20.67 7.76
C VAL A 63 -9.55 -21.47 8.28
N ILE A 64 -9.07 -21.17 9.48
CA ILE A 64 -7.95 -21.89 10.09
C ILE A 64 -8.29 -23.38 10.32
N LEU A 65 -9.49 -23.66 10.87
CA LEU A 65 -9.96 -25.03 11.09
C LEU A 65 -10.09 -25.80 9.77
N VAL A 66 -10.62 -25.17 8.73
CA VAL A 66 -10.74 -25.75 7.39
C VAL A 66 -9.36 -26.04 6.80
N LEU A 67 -8.46 -25.06 6.79
CA LEU A 67 -7.12 -25.21 6.23
C LEU A 67 -6.25 -26.21 6.99
N LYS A 68 -6.48 -26.41 8.30
CA LYS A 68 -5.80 -27.42 9.10
C LYS A 68 -6.16 -28.85 8.66
N ASN A 69 -7.39 -29.05 8.21
CA ASN A 69 -7.92 -30.37 7.85
C ASN A 69 -7.79 -30.68 6.34
N ILE A 70 -7.57 -29.68 5.51
CA ILE A 70 -7.41 -29.86 4.06
C ILE A 70 -5.95 -30.09 3.71
N LYS A 71 -5.65 -31.21 3.04
CA LYS A 71 -4.36 -31.40 2.36
C LYS A 71 -4.35 -30.57 1.08
N ILE A 72 -3.68 -29.42 1.13
CA ILE A 72 -3.56 -28.52 -0.03
C ILE A 72 -2.80 -29.27 -1.14
N ASN A 73 -3.48 -29.50 -2.27
CA ASN A 73 -2.83 -30.06 -3.45
C ASN A 73 -1.84 -29.05 -4.02
N LYS A 74 -0.54 -29.34 -3.90
CA LYS A 74 0.54 -28.43 -4.34
C LYS A 74 0.48 -28.10 -5.84
N LYS A 75 0.00 -29.02 -6.68
CA LYS A 75 -0.13 -28.79 -8.13
C LYS A 75 -1.25 -27.78 -8.41
N LEU A 76 -2.42 -27.99 -7.80
CA LEU A 76 -3.57 -27.08 -7.95
C LEU A 76 -3.25 -25.69 -7.41
N PHE A 77 -2.57 -25.61 -6.26
CA PHE A 77 -2.17 -24.35 -5.68
C PHE A 77 -1.20 -23.55 -6.57
N LYS A 78 -0.30 -24.24 -7.33
CA LYS A 78 0.58 -23.58 -8.30
C LYS A 78 -0.18 -23.02 -9.51
N LEU A 79 -1.35 -23.55 -9.85
CA LEU A 79 -2.20 -23.04 -10.93
C LEU A 79 -3.07 -21.86 -10.50
N LEU A 80 -3.26 -21.66 -9.19
CA LEU A 80 -4.13 -20.60 -8.67
C LEU A 80 -3.78 -19.20 -9.18
N PRO A 81 -2.50 -18.75 -9.26
CA PRO A 81 -2.15 -17.47 -9.85
C PRO A 81 -2.60 -17.33 -11.31
N LEU A 82 -2.45 -18.37 -12.11
CA LEU A 82 -2.91 -18.37 -13.51
C LEU A 82 -4.45 -18.29 -13.58
N ILE A 83 -5.15 -19.03 -12.73
CA ILE A 83 -6.61 -18.97 -12.65
C ILE A 83 -7.07 -17.57 -12.26
N LEU A 84 -6.45 -16.95 -11.25
CA LEU A 84 -6.76 -15.59 -10.83
C LEU A 84 -6.49 -14.57 -11.94
N PHE A 85 -5.39 -14.73 -12.69
CA PHE A 85 -5.11 -13.87 -13.84
C PHE A 85 -6.20 -13.99 -14.91
N LEU A 86 -6.56 -15.22 -15.32
CA LEU A 86 -7.60 -15.44 -16.31
C LEU A 86 -8.97 -14.92 -15.86
N LEU A 87 -9.33 -15.14 -14.60
CA LEU A 87 -10.56 -14.58 -14.02
C LEU A 87 -10.54 -13.06 -14.01
N GLN A 88 -9.40 -12.43 -13.74
CA GLN A 88 -9.28 -10.98 -13.78
C GLN A 88 -9.43 -10.43 -15.20
N LEU A 89 -8.91 -11.11 -16.22
CA LEU A 89 -9.16 -10.75 -17.61
C LEU A 89 -10.65 -10.83 -17.97
N VAL A 90 -11.35 -11.87 -17.52
CA VAL A 90 -12.80 -12.00 -17.70
C VAL A 90 -13.55 -10.86 -17.00
N LEU A 91 -13.16 -10.50 -15.78
CA LEU A 91 -13.74 -9.34 -15.10
C LEU A 91 -13.49 -8.05 -15.89
N LEU A 92 -12.25 -7.79 -16.30
CA LEU A 92 -11.87 -6.59 -17.07
C LEU A 92 -12.57 -6.51 -18.43
N SER A 93 -12.80 -7.65 -19.11
CA SER A 93 -13.57 -7.67 -20.37
C SER A 93 -15.05 -7.35 -20.15
N SER A 94 -15.53 -7.42 -18.93
CA SER A 94 -16.92 -7.15 -18.55
C SER A 94 -17.12 -5.73 -18.04
N TYR A 95 -16.12 -5.15 -17.41
CA TYR A 95 -16.13 -3.77 -16.91
C TYR A 95 -14.73 -3.24 -16.65
N PHE A 96 -14.54 -1.96 -16.82
CA PHE A 96 -13.39 -1.19 -16.37
C PHE A 96 -13.80 0.27 -16.22
N PHE A 97 -12.96 1.08 -15.53
CA PHE A 97 -13.31 2.44 -15.20
C PHE A 97 -12.22 3.41 -15.67
N ILE A 98 -12.62 4.54 -16.23
CA ILE A 98 -11.81 5.75 -16.35
C ILE A 98 -12.37 6.80 -15.41
N THR A 99 -11.48 7.54 -14.77
CA THR A 99 -11.81 8.58 -13.82
C THR A 99 -11.65 9.96 -14.45
N ASN A 100 -12.27 11.00 -13.85
CA ASN A 100 -12.16 12.39 -14.32
C ASN A 100 -10.95 13.15 -13.75
N TRP A 101 -10.07 12.49 -12.98
CA TRP A 101 -8.94 13.15 -12.33
C TRP A 101 -7.61 12.60 -12.87
N ASP A 102 -6.53 12.60 -12.09
CA ASP A 102 -5.18 12.23 -12.53
C ASP A 102 -5.12 10.97 -13.42
N ALA A 103 -5.95 9.96 -13.16
CA ALA A 103 -5.93 8.73 -13.94
C ALA A 103 -6.37 8.96 -15.41
N LEU A 104 -7.36 9.82 -15.64
CA LEU A 104 -7.78 10.21 -16.99
C LEU A 104 -6.69 11.04 -17.68
N GLU A 105 -6.11 12.02 -16.98
CA GLU A 105 -5.04 12.84 -17.53
C GLU A 105 -3.83 11.99 -17.93
N ILE A 106 -3.43 11.06 -17.09
CA ILE A 106 -2.32 10.15 -17.36
C ILE A 106 -2.62 9.28 -18.59
N PHE A 107 -3.82 8.69 -18.66
CA PHE A 107 -4.19 7.82 -19.78
C PHE A 107 -4.28 8.60 -21.09
N ASN A 108 -4.99 9.73 -21.12
CA ASN A 108 -5.15 10.52 -22.35
C ASN A 108 -3.80 11.02 -22.88
N ASN A 109 -2.95 11.56 -21.99
CA ASN A 109 -1.62 12.00 -22.42
C ASN A 109 -0.71 10.84 -22.82
N ALA A 110 -0.89 9.64 -22.27
CA ALA A 110 -0.17 8.45 -22.74
C ALA A 110 -0.60 8.06 -24.16
N VAL A 111 -1.87 8.21 -24.52
CA VAL A 111 -2.37 8.01 -25.90
C VAL A 111 -1.75 9.04 -26.86
N GLU A 112 -1.76 10.33 -26.47
CA GLU A 112 -1.15 11.40 -27.29
C GLU A 112 0.36 11.18 -27.50
N LEU A 113 1.08 10.77 -26.44
CA LEU A 113 2.50 10.43 -26.54
C LEU A 113 2.75 9.24 -27.48
N ALA A 114 1.95 8.17 -27.39
CA ALA A 114 2.07 7.00 -28.24
C ALA A 114 1.84 7.34 -29.71
N ASN A 115 0.93 8.27 -29.98
CA ASN A 115 0.61 8.78 -31.31
C ASN A 115 1.55 9.90 -31.77
N LYS A 116 2.53 10.32 -30.96
CA LYS A 116 3.46 11.43 -31.23
C LYS A 116 2.78 12.78 -31.43
N ASN A 117 1.61 12.99 -30.85
CA ASN A 117 0.82 14.22 -30.91
C ASN A 117 1.24 15.20 -29.81
N PHE A 118 2.48 15.67 -29.82
CA PHE A 118 3.06 16.49 -28.75
C PHE A 118 2.33 17.84 -28.54
N SER A 119 1.62 18.34 -29.55
CA SER A 119 0.83 19.57 -29.44
C SER A 119 -0.40 19.44 -28.52
N ASN A 120 -0.88 18.21 -28.30
CA ASN A 120 -2.09 17.93 -27.54
C ASN A 120 -1.80 17.58 -26.08
N LEU A 121 -0.51 17.57 -25.70
CA LEU A 121 -0.12 17.25 -24.32
C LEU A 121 -0.58 18.34 -23.35
N ASN A 122 -1.13 17.92 -22.20
CA ASN A 122 -1.52 18.82 -21.12
C ASN A 122 -0.29 19.29 -20.31
N ASN A 123 0.49 20.19 -20.91
CA ASN A 123 1.71 20.73 -20.31
C ASN A 123 1.47 21.44 -18.96
N ASP A 124 0.30 22.05 -18.77
CA ASP A 124 -0.06 22.75 -17.53
C ASP A 124 -0.23 21.74 -16.38
N TYR A 125 -0.92 20.63 -16.62
CA TYR A 125 -1.05 19.57 -15.63
C TYR A 125 0.30 18.99 -15.22
N TYR A 126 1.17 18.65 -16.20
CA TYR A 126 2.48 18.07 -15.91
C TYR A 126 3.48 19.10 -15.36
N SER A 127 3.28 20.38 -15.60
CA SER A 127 4.02 21.45 -14.92
C SER A 127 3.69 21.49 -13.43
N MET A 128 2.43 21.24 -13.06
CA MET A 128 2.00 21.17 -11.65
C MET A 128 2.38 19.83 -11.00
N TYR A 129 2.29 18.72 -11.73
CA TYR A 129 2.47 17.36 -11.22
C TYR A 129 3.51 16.54 -12.03
N PRO A 130 4.79 16.97 -12.07
CA PRO A 130 5.83 16.29 -12.86
C PRO A 130 6.12 14.85 -12.41
N ASN A 131 5.71 14.48 -11.20
CA ASN A 131 5.81 13.11 -10.70
C ASN A 131 4.97 12.11 -11.50
N ASN A 132 3.99 12.54 -12.28
CA ASN A 132 3.15 11.68 -13.09
C ASN A 132 3.71 11.42 -14.50
N ILE A 133 4.80 12.11 -14.91
CA ILE A 133 5.40 11.94 -16.25
C ILE A 133 5.87 10.50 -16.47
N PHE A 134 6.60 9.94 -15.49
CA PHE A 134 7.22 8.62 -15.66
C PHE A 134 6.20 7.51 -15.91
N ILE A 135 5.08 7.48 -15.16
CA ILE A 135 4.02 6.49 -15.39
C ILE A 135 3.29 6.74 -16.71
N THR A 136 3.11 7.99 -17.12
CA THR A 136 2.52 8.34 -18.42
C THR A 136 3.38 7.79 -19.56
N VAL A 137 4.70 7.93 -19.49
CA VAL A 137 5.63 7.35 -20.46
C VAL A 137 5.56 5.82 -20.48
N ILE A 138 5.46 5.17 -19.31
CA ILE A 138 5.26 3.71 -19.25
C ILE A 138 3.98 3.32 -19.99
N TYR A 139 2.87 4.01 -19.73
CA TYR A 139 1.61 3.71 -20.41
C TYR A 139 1.69 3.99 -21.91
N SER A 140 2.35 5.07 -22.35
CA SER A 140 2.53 5.32 -23.78
C SER A 140 3.29 4.18 -24.47
N LYS A 141 4.31 3.61 -23.83
CA LYS A 141 5.04 2.45 -24.35
C LYS A 141 4.19 1.18 -24.38
N LEU A 142 3.31 0.99 -23.42
CA LEU A 142 2.36 -0.12 -23.43
C LEU A 142 1.32 0.06 -24.55
N ILE A 143 0.88 1.28 -24.84
CA ILE A 143 -0.03 1.59 -25.96
C ILE A 143 0.67 1.36 -27.29
N GLU A 144 1.92 1.80 -27.46
CA GLU A 144 2.73 1.49 -28.66
C GLU A 144 2.83 -0.03 -28.87
N TRP A 145 3.03 -0.80 -27.80
CA TRP A 145 3.05 -2.27 -27.85
C TRP A 145 1.70 -2.86 -28.22
N ALA A 146 0.61 -2.36 -27.64
CA ALA A 146 -0.74 -2.79 -27.98
C ALA A 146 -1.02 -2.56 -29.47
N THR A 147 -0.67 -1.38 -29.97
CA THR A 147 -0.81 -1.02 -31.41
C THR A 147 0.02 -1.93 -32.30
N PHE A 148 1.28 -2.21 -31.93
CA PHE A 148 2.14 -3.13 -32.67
C PHE A 148 1.57 -4.56 -32.73
N LEU A 149 0.87 -4.99 -31.68
CA LEU A 149 0.21 -6.30 -31.61
C LEU A 149 -1.18 -6.32 -32.25
N GLY A 150 -1.67 -5.20 -32.81
CA GLY A 150 -2.98 -5.08 -33.44
C GLY A 150 -4.14 -4.75 -32.51
N TYR A 151 -3.86 -4.36 -31.26
CA TYR A 151 -4.84 -3.99 -30.22
C TYR A 151 -4.94 -2.46 -30.01
N SER A 152 -4.90 -1.66 -31.07
CA SER A 152 -4.90 -0.19 -30.96
C SER A 152 -6.17 0.35 -30.29
N GLU A 153 -7.33 -0.20 -30.61
CA GLU A 153 -8.62 0.22 -30.04
C GLU A 153 -8.78 -0.27 -28.59
N ASP A 154 -8.16 -1.39 -28.23
CA ASP A 154 -8.24 -2.03 -26.91
C ASP A 154 -7.00 -1.73 -26.04
N SER A 155 -6.31 -0.63 -26.28
CA SER A 155 -5.07 -0.28 -25.59
C SER A 155 -5.23 -0.16 -24.07
N LEU A 156 -6.40 0.30 -23.60
CA LEU A 156 -6.73 0.36 -22.18
C LEU A 156 -6.83 -1.04 -21.57
N PHE A 157 -7.53 -1.96 -22.23
CA PHE A 157 -7.61 -3.36 -21.79
C PHE A 157 -6.22 -4.02 -21.75
N PHE A 158 -5.35 -3.68 -22.71
CA PHE A 158 -3.96 -4.16 -22.70
C PHE A 158 -3.18 -3.66 -21.47
N ILE A 159 -3.25 -2.36 -21.14
CA ILE A 159 -2.63 -1.79 -19.93
C ILE A 159 -3.15 -2.49 -18.68
N LEU A 160 -4.46 -2.65 -18.55
CA LEU A 160 -5.10 -3.29 -17.40
C LEU A 160 -4.72 -4.78 -17.29
N SER A 161 -4.50 -5.45 -18.43
CA SER A 161 -4.02 -6.84 -18.47
C SER A 161 -2.60 -6.95 -17.94
N ILE A 162 -1.70 -6.03 -18.28
CA ILE A 162 -0.35 -5.95 -17.71
C ILE A 162 -0.41 -5.62 -16.20
N GLN A 163 -1.27 -4.67 -15.80
CA GLN A 163 -1.53 -4.36 -14.39
C GLN A 163 -2.01 -5.61 -13.63
N SER A 164 -2.85 -6.44 -14.23
CA SER A 164 -3.33 -7.71 -13.66
C SER A 164 -2.20 -8.72 -13.46
N VAL A 165 -1.24 -8.81 -14.39
CA VAL A 165 -0.03 -9.64 -14.21
C VAL A 165 0.74 -9.17 -12.98
N ILE A 166 0.99 -7.86 -12.86
CA ILE A 166 1.70 -7.26 -11.73
C ILE A 166 0.97 -7.52 -10.41
N ASN A 167 -0.36 -7.40 -10.41
CA ASN A 167 -1.19 -7.69 -9.24
C ASN A 167 -1.06 -9.16 -8.82
N VAL A 168 -1.15 -10.11 -9.74
CA VAL A 168 -0.98 -11.54 -9.46
C VAL A 168 0.43 -11.85 -8.93
N ILE A 169 1.47 -11.24 -9.51
CA ILE A 169 2.84 -11.35 -9.00
C ILE A 169 2.91 -10.82 -7.56
N THR A 170 2.24 -9.70 -7.26
CA THR A 170 2.15 -9.16 -5.90
C THR A 170 1.60 -10.20 -4.91
N GLY A 171 0.56 -10.92 -5.28
CA GLY A 171 0.03 -12.03 -4.47
C GLY A 171 1.04 -13.16 -4.26
N ILE A 172 1.76 -13.56 -5.31
CA ILE A 172 2.83 -14.57 -5.21
C ILE A 172 3.94 -14.11 -4.26
N LEU A 173 4.32 -12.83 -4.31
CA LEU A 173 5.32 -12.25 -3.42
C LEU A 173 4.84 -12.25 -1.97
N ILE A 174 3.58 -11.85 -1.69
CA ILE A 174 2.98 -11.91 -0.35
C ILE A 174 3.05 -13.34 0.20
N TYR A 175 2.61 -14.32 -0.57
CA TYR A 175 2.68 -15.73 -0.19
C TYR A 175 4.11 -16.18 0.12
N THR A 176 5.05 -15.86 -0.77
CA THR A 176 6.43 -16.35 -0.70
C THR A 176 7.17 -15.69 0.47
N VAL A 177 7.01 -14.39 0.68
CA VAL A 177 7.58 -13.65 1.82
C VAL A 177 7.03 -14.20 3.13
N THR A 178 5.70 -14.34 3.23
CA THR A 178 5.07 -14.89 4.44
C THR A 178 5.58 -16.31 4.72
N LYS A 179 5.70 -17.16 3.70
CA LYS A 179 6.22 -18.54 3.85
C LYS A 179 7.67 -18.54 4.33
N LYS A 180 8.50 -17.65 3.83
CA LYS A 180 9.90 -17.54 4.23
C LYS A 180 10.05 -17.09 5.68
N ILE A 181 9.23 -16.12 6.13
CA ILE A 181 9.30 -15.58 7.48
C ILE A 181 8.67 -16.53 8.51
N THR A 182 7.49 -17.07 8.21
CA THR A 182 6.72 -17.90 9.16
C THR A 182 7.10 -19.37 9.12
N GLN A 183 7.74 -19.83 8.05
CA GLN A 183 8.05 -21.23 7.75
C GLN A 183 6.79 -22.14 7.78
N ASN A 184 5.61 -21.54 7.65
CA ASN A 184 4.33 -22.23 7.77
C ASN A 184 3.48 -22.02 6.51
N GLN A 185 3.14 -23.14 5.84
CA GLN A 185 2.36 -23.12 4.60
C GLN A 185 0.92 -22.64 4.82
N MET A 186 0.28 -23.03 5.92
CA MET A 186 -1.09 -22.62 6.24
C MET A 186 -1.18 -21.09 6.41
N LEU A 187 -0.24 -20.50 7.15
CA LEU A 187 -0.17 -19.07 7.35
C LEU A 187 0.06 -18.33 6.03
N SER A 188 0.87 -18.87 5.14
CA SER A 188 1.09 -18.31 3.80
C SER A 188 -0.17 -18.35 2.93
N CYS A 189 -0.98 -19.40 3.06
CA CYS A 189 -2.28 -19.49 2.39
C CYS A 189 -3.28 -18.49 2.96
N ILE A 190 -3.26 -18.22 4.27
CA ILE A 190 -4.08 -17.16 4.89
C ILE A 190 -3.68 -15.77 4.34
N ALA A 191 -2.36 -15.49 4.26
CA ALA A 191 -1.90 -14.24 3.65
C ALA A 191 -2.35 -14.09 2.18
N TYR A 192 -2.31 -15.19 1.43
CA TYR A 192 -2.77 -15.20 0.04
C TYR A 192 -4.29 -15.02 -0.07
N LEU A 193 -5.07 -15.58 0.85
CA LEU A 193 -6.51 -15.34 0.93
C LEU A 193 -6.82 -13.87 1.26
N PHE A 194 -6.09 -13.27 2.20
CA PHE A 194 -6.24 -11.84 2.51
C PHE A 194 -5.93 -10.97 1.29
N TYR A 195 -4.88 -11.31 0.53
CA TYR A 195 -4.57 -10.66 -0.74
C TYR A 195 -5.73 -10.80 -1.74
N ILE A 196 -6.31 -11.99 -1.93
CA ILE A 196 -7.41 -12.20 -2.86
C ILE A 196 -8.59 -11.29 -2.51
N ILE A 197 -8.98 -11.22 -1.24
CA ILE A 197 -10.16 -10.47 -0.80
C ILE A 197 -9.92 -8.96 -0.89
N LEU A 198 -8.76 -8.46 -0.43
CA LEU A 198 -8.52 -7.01 -0.32
C LEU A 198 -7.94 -6.38 -1.59
N LEU A 199 -7.11 -7.13 -2.34
CA LEU A 199 -6.30 -6.52 -3.40
C LEU A 199 -6.67 -7.05 -4.77
N TRP A 200 -6.78 -8.37 -4.94
CA TRP A 200 -7.13 -8.95 -6.22
C TRP A 200 -8.59 -8.64 -6.62
N PHE A 201 -9.50 -8.71 -5.65
CA PHE A 201 -10.93 -8.41 -5.86
C PHE A 201 -11.26 -6.92 -5.71
N SER A 202 -10.25 -6.07 -5.54
CA SER A 202 -10.44 -4.62 -5.44
C SER A 202 -10.75 -4.01 -6.80
N PRO A 203 -11.76 -3.13 -6.91
CA PRO A 203 -12.05 -2.40 -8.15
C PRO A 203 -10.92 -1.45 -8.57
N TRP A 204 -9.99 -1.09 -7.68
CA TRP A 204 -8.78 -0.36 -8.03
C TRP A 204 -7.95 -1.06 -9.12
N THR A 205 -8.05 -2.38 -9.25
CA THR A 205 -7.38 -3.15 -10.32
C THR A 205 -7.91 -2.84 -11.72
N SER A 206 -9.09 -2.25 -11.82
CA SER A 206 -9.74 -1.85 -13.08
C SER A 206 -9.46 -0.41 -13.48
N ILE A 207 -8.58 0.29 -12.74
CA ILE A 207 -8.20 1.69 -13.01
C ILE A 207 -6.73 1.75 -13.41
N PRO A 208 -6.40 2.34 -14.57
CA PRO A 208 -5.02 2.51 -15.03
C PRO A 208 -4.36 3.67 -14.26
N TYR A 209 -3.89 3.40 -13.03
CA TYR A 209 -3.32 4.42 -12.17
C TYR A 209 -2.17 3.92 -11.30
N SER A 210 -1.38 4.87 -10.81
CA SER A 210 -0.18 4.60 -10.01
C SER A 210 -0.43 3.85 -8.71
N ASP A 211 -1.65 3.89 -8.15
CA ASP A 211 -1.98 3.17 -6.91
C ASP A 211 -1.90 1.66 -7.09
N SER A 212 -2.47 1.14 -8.18
CA SER A 212 -2.44 -0.30 -8.48
C SER A 212 -1.05 -0.81 -8.85
N PHE A 213 -0.26 -0.02 -9.58
CA PHE A 213 1.15 -0.32 -9.82
C PHE A 213 1.99 -0.20 -8.55
N GLY A 214 1.64 0.75 -7.67
CA GLY A 214 2.34 1.05 -6.44
C GLY A 214 2.45 -0.11 -5.46
N LEU A 215 1.43 -0.98 -5.40
CA LEU A 215 1.39 -2.18 -4.55
C LEU A 215 2.62 -3.07 -4.68
N PHE A 216 3.15 -3.19 -5.89
CA PHE A 216 4.22 -4.11 -6.24
C PHE A 216 5.56 -3.74 -5.60
N PHE A 217 5.88 -2.45 -5.50
CA PHE A 217 7.23 -2.01 -5.11
C PHE A 217 7.58 -2.34 -3.66
N PRO A 218 6.76 -2.02 -2.64
CA PRO A 218 7.08 -2.36 -1.26
C PRO A 218 7.23 -3.87 -1.03
N ILE A 219 6.35 -4.69 -1.61
CA ILE A 219 6.43 -6.13 -1.42
C ILE A 219 7.60 -6.76 -2.19
N LEU A 220 7.96 -6.24 -3.36
CA LEU A 220 9.15 -6.69 -4.09
C LEU A 220 10.44 -6.34 -3.33
N MET A 221 10.55 -5.12 -2.78
CA MET A 221 11.69 -4.74 -1.94
C MET A 221 11.78 -5.65 -0.71
N LEU A 222 10.66 -5.94 -0.06
CA LEU A 222 10.61 -6.84 1.08
C LEU A 222 11.01 -8.27 0.69
N TYR A 223 10.52 -8.78 -0.45
CA TYR A 223 10.92 -10.08 -0.99
C TYR A 223 12.43 -10.15 -1.22
N LEU A 224 12.97 -9.17 -1.92
CA LEU A 224 14.42 -9.10 -2.17
C LEU A 224 15.22 -9.03 -0.86
N TYR A 225 14.72 -8.34 0.16
CA TYR A 225 15.37 -8.25 1.45
C TYR A 225 15.38 -9.60 2.20
N VAL A 226 14.29 -10.33 2.16
CA VAL A 226 14.11 -11.60 2.90
C VAL A 226 14.82 -12.78 2.20
N MET A 227 15.00 -12.72 0.87
CA MET A 227 15.64 -13.77 0.07
C MET A 227 17.16 -13.60 0.04
N GLU A 228 17.82 -13.81 1.20
CA GLU A 228 19.28 -13.78 1.27
C GLU A 228 19.94 -14.97 0.56
N SER A 229 21.09 -14.70 -0.08
CA SER A 229 21.93 -15.70 -0.74
C SER A 229 23.19 -15.97 0.09
N SER A 230 23.70 -17.19 0.06
CA SER A 230 25.04 -17.49 0.59
C SER A 230 26.17 -16.84 -0.24
N ASN A 231 25.90 -16.52 -1.50
CA ASN A 231 26.85 -15.85 -2.39
C ASN A 231 26.89 -14.34 -2.12
N VAL A 232 28.08 -13.85 -1.76
CA VAL A 232 28.31 -12.44 -1.41
C VAL A 232 28.01 -11.50 -2.60
N PHE A 233 28.40 -11.87 -3.82
CA PHE A 233 28.17 -11.08 -5.02
C PHE A 233 26.68 -10.94 -5.31
N LEU A 234 25.90 -12.04 -5.20
CA LEU A 234 24.46 -12.00 -5.37
C LEU A 234 23.75 -11.13 -4.32
N ASN A 235 24.30 -11.06 -3.10
CA ASN A 235 23.77 -10.16 -2.08
C ASN A 235 24.00 -8.67 -2.42
N TYR A 236 25.14 -8.31 -3.02
CA TYR A 236 25.36 -6.94 -3.49
C TYR A 236 24.49 -6.59 -4.71
N LEU A 237 24.33 -7.52 -5.66
CA LEU A 237 23.38 -7.34 -6.77
C LEU A 237 21.95 -7.14 -6.25
N ARG A 238 21.57 -7.88 -5.22
CA ARG A 238 20.25 -7.73 -4.58
C ARG A 238 20.09 -6.35 -3.94
N VAL A 239 21.11 -5.83 -3.26
CA VAL A 239 21.08 -4.46 -2.73
C VAL A 239 20.91 -3.45 -3.87
N ALA A 240 21.69 -3.57 -4.94
CA ALA A 240 21.54 -2.72 -6.12
C ALA A 240 20.13 -2.80 -6.70
N PHE A 241 19.57 -4.01 -6.80
CA PHE A 241 18.22 -4.18 -7.33
C PHE A 241 17.13 -3.62 -6.40
N ILE A 242 17.28 -3.70 -5.07
CA ILE A 242 16.40 -3.02 -4.11
C ILE A 242 16.42 -1.51 -4.34
N VAL A 243 17.60 -0.91 -4.51
CA VAL A 243 17.74 0.52 -4.76
C VAL A 243 17.11 0.91 -6.10
N PHE A 244 17.35 0.14 -7.15
CA PHE A 244 16.72 0.33 -8.46
C PHE A 244 15.18 0.31 -8.32
N VAL A 245 14.62 -0.72 -7.71
CA VAL A 245 13.17 -0.87 -7.47
C VAL A 245 12.62 0.28 -6.63
N SER A 246 13.35 0.75 -5.62
CA SER A 246 12.89 1.85 -4.78
C SER A 246 12.79 3.18 -5.53
N ILE A 247 13.73 3.47 -6.44
CA ILE A 247 13.72 4.71 -7.23
C ILE A 247 12.69 4.67 -8.35
N ILE A 248 12.52 3.53 -9.02
CA ILE A 248 11.44 3.33 -9.99
C ILE A 248 10.07 3.43 -9.28
N GLY A 249 9.94 2.79 -8.12
CA GLY A 249 8.73 2.89 -7.31
C GLY A 249 8.43 4.34 -6.89
N TYR A 250 9.45 5.10 -6.46
CA TYR A 250 9.33 6.52 -6.14
C TYR A 250 8.87 7.34 -7.36
N ALA A 251 9.41 7.06 -8.55
CA ALA A 251 9.04 7.76 -9.78
C ALA A 251 7.59 7.47 -10.22
N ILE A 252 7.01 6.33 -9.82
CA ILE A 252 5.61 5.98 -10.10
C ILE A 252 4.68 6.44 -8.98
N LYS A 253 5.08 6.21 -7.71
CA LYS A 253 4.30 6.58 -6.52
C LYS A 253 5.26 7.02 -5.40
N PRO A 254 5.42 8.32 -5.15
CA PRO A 254 6.51 8.84 -4.30
C PRO A 254 6.61 8.20 -2.91
N HIS A 255 5.50 7.94 -2.24
CA HIS A 255 5.53 7.36 -0.90
C HIS A 255 5.96 5.88 -0.86
N SER A 256 6.08 5.17 -2.01
CA SER A 256 6.59 3.79 -2.05
C SER A 256 8.02 3.65 -1.49
N ILE A 257 8.76 4.76 -1.39
CA ILE A 257 10.13 4.82 -0.85
C ILE A 257 10.21 4.56 0.67
N ILE A 258 9.11 4.63 1.41
CA ILE A 258 9.11 4.53 2.89
C ILE A 258 9.77 3.23 3.36
N LEU A 259 9.53 2.10 2.69
CA LEU A 259 10.18 0.84 3.04
C LEU A 259 11.70 0.90 2.81
N ALA A 260 12.15 1.55 1.74
CA ALA A 260 13.58 1.73 1.48
C ALA A 260 14.25 2.59 2.56
N ILE A 261 13.58 3.64 3.06
CA ILE A 261 14.02 4.42 4.22
C ILE A 261 14.13 3.50 5.45
N GLY A 262 13.15 2.63 5.67
CA GLY A 262 13.19 1.62 6.74
C GLY A 262 14.41 0.70 6.62
N LEU A 263 14.75 0.26 5.40
CA LEU A 263 15.95 -0.55 5.13
C LEU A 263 17.25 0.18 5.47
N VAL A 264 17.34 1.47 5.17
CA VAL A 264 18.50 2.31 5.57
C VAL A 264 18.59 2.37 7.09
N ILE A 265 17.50 2.63 7.79
CA ILE A 265 17.46 2.69 9.26
C ILE A 265 17.90 1.34 9.88
N ILE A 266 17.39 0.22 9.38
CA ILE A 266 17.78 -1.12 9.85
C ILE A 266 19.29 -1.35 9.63
N THR A 267 19.79 -0.99 8.46
CA THR A 267 21.20 -1.22 8.09
C THR A 267 22.15 -0.41 8.97
N LEU A 268 21.78 0.82 9.33
CA LEU A 268 22.63 1.72 10.11
C LEU A 268 22.54 1.50 11.62
N PHE A 269 21.35 1.16 12.14
CA PHE A 269 21.09 1.20 13.58
C PHE A 269 20.76 -0.16 14.21
N VAL A 270 20.39 -1.16 13.42
CA VAL A 270 19.97 -2.47 13.95
C VAL A 270 20.96 -3.57 13.57
N LYS A 271 21.44 -3.58 12.32
CA LYS A 271 22.39 -4.59 11.85
C LYS A 271 23.81 -4.33 12.37
N ASN A 272 24.45 -5.37 12.87
CA ASN A 272 25.87 -5.32 13.20
C ASN A 272 26.72 -5.66 11.96
N ILE A 273 26.99 -4.66 11.12
CA ILE A 273 27.73 -4.82 9.88
C ILE A 273 29.18 -4.35 10.07
N LYS A 274 30.15 -5.13 9.60
CA LYS A 274 31.56 -4.69 9.56
C LYS A 274 31.68 -3.40 8.74
N PHE A 275 32.47 -2.43 9.23
CA PHE A 275 32.59 -1.10 8.63
C PHE A 275 32.98 -1.14 7.14
N SER A 276 33.89 -2.03 6.73
CA SER A 276 34.27 -2.19 5.33
C SER A 276 33.12 -2.65 4.43
N LYS A 277 32.28 -3.58 4.93
CA LYS A 277 31.08 -4.03 4.21
C LYS A 277 30.03 -2.92 4.13
N LEU A 278 29.87 -2.13 5.20
CA LEU A 278 28.98 -0.98 5.22
C LEU A 278 29.38 0.07 4.17
N LEU A 279 30.67 0.43 4.10
CA LEU A 279 31.19 1.36 3.09
C LEU A 279 30.94 0.87 1.67
N LEU A 280 31.18 -0.40 1.39
CA LEU A 280 30.90 -0.99 0.07
C LEU A 280 29.39 -0.96 -0.24
N THR A 281 28.55 -1.29 0.74
CA THR A 281 27.09 -1.20 0.58
C THR A 281 26.65 0.23 0.27
N ILE A 282 27.17 1.21 0.99
CA ILE A 282 26.88 2.64 0.74
C ILE A 282 27.33 3.04 -0.67
N GLY A 283 28.52 2.61 -1.11
CA GLY A 283 29.00 2.87 -2.47
C GLY A 283 28.05 2.31 -3.53
N ILE A 284 27.59 1.06 -3.37
CA ILE A 284 26.62 0.43 -4.28
C ILE A 284 25.29 1.20 -4.29
N VAL A 285 24.78 1.59 -3.12
CA VAL A 285 23.55 2.37 -2.99
C VAL A 285 23.68 3.69 -3.73
N ILE A 286 24.76 4.45 -3.52
CA ILE A 286 24.96 5.75 -4.16
C ILE A 286 25.05 5.60 -5.68
N VAL A 287 25.88 4.68 -6.18
CA VAL A 287 26.07 4.48 -7.63
C VAL A 287 24.76 4.04 -8.29
N THR A 288 24.08 3.05 -7.72
CA THR A 288 22.82 2.56 -8.28
C THR A 288 21.75 3.64 -8.24
N ALA A 289 21.63 4.36 -7.12
CA ALA A 289 20.67 5.46 -6.99
C ALA A 289 20.93 6.55 -8.03
N PHE A 290 22.16 6.94 -8.21
CA PHE A 290 22.57 7.96 -9.19
C PHE A 290 22.24 7.51 -10.63
N CYS A 291 22.66 6.30 -11.02
CA CYS A 291 22.37 5.77 -12.36
C CYS A 291 20.86 5.62 -12.63
N THR A 292 20.12 5.11 -11.66
CA THR A 292 18.67 4.94 -11.83
C THR A 292 17.96 6.29 -11.90
N ARG A 293 18.38 7.27 -11.08
CA ARG A 293 17.82 8.63 -11.15
C ARG A 293 18.13 9.30 -12.48
N LEU A 294 19.36 9.16 -13.01
CA LEU A 294 19.70 9.64 -14.35
C LEU A 294 18.81 9.02 -15.42
N PHE A 295 18.58 7.71 -15.34
CA PHE A 295 17.67 7.01 -16.26
C PHE A 295 16.24 7.60 -16.19
N VAL A 296 15.65 7.72 -15.00
CA VAL A 296 14.29 8.30 -14.82
C VAL A 296 14.24 9.74 -15.33
N THR A 297 15.25 10.55 -15.00
CA THR A 297 15.31 11.95 -15.45
C THR A 297 15.46 12.04 -16.97
N SER A 298 16.27 11.16 -17.59
CA SER A 298 16.39 11.09 -19.05
C SER A 298 15.07 10.72 -19.72
N VAL A 299 14.35 9.74 -19.16
CA VAL A 299 13.03 9.34 -19.66
C VAL A 299 12.05 10.51 -19.58
N ASN A 300 11.98 11.21 -18.45
CA ASN A 300 11.08 12.33 -18.25
C ASN A 300 11.41 13.51 -19.17
N ASN A 301 12.70 13.86 -19.32
CA ASN A 301 13.12 14.99 -20.16
C ASN A 301 12.88 14.75 -21.65
N ASN A 302 12.92 13.47 -22.08
CA ASN A 302 12.68 13.09 -23.49
C ASN A 302 11.22 12.74 -23.76
N ALA A 303 10.31 12.92 -22.80
CA ALA A 303 8.89 12.61 -22.98
C ALA A 303 8.13 13.59 -23.89
N GLY A 304 8.72 14.75 -24.20
CA GLY A 304 8.12 15.74 -25.13
C GLY A 304 7.21 16.77 -24.44
N PHE A 305 7.11 16.77 -23.11
CA PHE A 305 6.39 17.81 -22.37
C PHE A 305 7.16 19.13 -22.31
N SER A 306 6.46 20.26 -22.52
CA SER A 306 6.98 21.61 -22.32
C SER A 306 6.60 22.11 -20.92
N LEU A 307 7.49 21.84 -19.95
CA LEU A 307 7.19 22.11 -18.53
C LEU A 307 7.53 23.54 -18.12
N ASN A 308 6.67 24.14 -17.31
CA ASN A 308 6.96 25.36 -16.54
C ASN A 308 7.36 24.99 -15.10
N PRO A 309 8.64 25.05 -14.71
CA PRO A 309 9.09 24.67 -13.37
C PRO A 309 8.50 25.54 -12.25
N GLU A 310 8.08 26.78 -12.58
CA GLU A 310 7.45 27.68 -11.61
C GLU A 310 6.04 27.21 -11.20
N ALA A 311 5.38 26.37 -12.01
CA ALA A 311 4.04 25.87 -11.71
C ALA A 311 4.02 24.66 -10.76
N GLU A 312 5.16 24.01 -10.50
CA GLU A 312 5.24 22.77 -9.74
C GLU A 312 4.63 22.88 -8.35
N MET A 313 3.67 21.99 -8.03
CA MET A 313 3.11 21.78 -6.70
C MET A 313 4.06 20.97 -5.84
N THR A 314 4.66 21.61 -4.85
CA THR A 314 5.64 20.97 -3.98
C THR A 314 4.99 20.38 -2.72
N TYR A 315 5.77 19.68 -1.90
CA TYR A 315 5.30 19.11 -0.64
C TYR A 315 4.66 20.14 0.32
N HIS A 316 4.98 21.44 0.18
CA HIS A 316 4.38 22.51 0.98
C HIS A 316 2.87 22.64 0.74
N HIS A 317 2.45 22.49 -0.53
CA HIS A 317 1.04 22.47 -0.91
C HIS A 317 0.29 21.30 -0.25
N PHE A 318 0.82 20.09 -0.35
CA PHE A 318 0.20 18.90 0.24
C PHE A 318 0.22 18.95 1.78
N PHE A 319 1.24 19.56 2.38
CA PHE A 319 1.30 19.79 3.83
C PHE A 319 0.22 20.80 4.28
N LYS A 320 0.06 21.94 3.56
CA LYS A 320 -1.04 22.90 3.80
C LYS A 320 -2.39 22.20 3.71
N MET A 321 -2.61 21.43 2.66
CA MET A 321 -3.85 20.67 2.42
C MET A 321 -4.11 19.66 3.55
N GLY A 322 -3.09 18.95 4.01
CA GLY A 322 -3.17 18.04 5.14
C GLY A 322 -3.61 18.67 6.47
N LEU A 323 -3.58 20.00 6.58
CA LEU A 323 -4.07 20.77 7.73
C LEU A 323 -5.42 21.49 7.45
N ASN A 324 -6.10 21.16 6.36
CA ASN A 324 -7.40 21.75 6.04
C ASN A 324 -8.49 21.23 6.99
N THR A 325 -9.22 22.15 7.64
CA THR A 325 -10.26 21.81 8.64
C THR A 325 -11.57 21.37 8.01
N VAL A 326 -11.87 21.84 6.81
CA VAL A 326 -13.16 21.59 6.13
C VAL A 326 -13.18 20.18 5.54
N THR A 327 -12.03 19.75 5.02
CA THR A 327 -11.88 18.45 4.37
C THR A 327 -11.21 17.40 5.26
N ASP A 328 -11.01 17.71 6.55
CA ASP A 328 -10.28 16.87 7.50
C ASP A 328 -8.91 16.40 6.96
N GLY A 329 -8.22 17.32 6.27
CA GLY A 329 -6.91 17.08 5.66
C GLY A 329 -6.96 16.43 4.27
N GLY A 330 -8.13 16.16 3.70
CA GLY A 330 -8.28 15.70 2.32
C GLY A 330 -8.16 16.81 1.29
N TYR A 331 -8.35 16.48 0.02
CA TYR A 331 -8.31 17.43 -1.08
C TYR A 331 -9.24 18.62 -0.86
N SER A 332 -8.75 19.82 -1.12
CA SER A 332 -9.50 21.07 -1.03
C SER A 332 -9.30 21.89 -2.31
N ALA A 333 -10.37 22.07 -3.08
CA ALA A 333 -10.36 22.91 -4.26
C ALA A 333 -9.95 24.36 -3.92
N LYS A 334 -10.37 24.88 -2.75
CA LYS A 334 -9.96 26.21 -2.29
C LYS A 334 -8.44 26.28 -2.12
N ASP A 335 -7.83 25.31 -1.43
CA ASP A 335 -6.38 25.27 -1.24
C ASP A 335 -5.63 25.13 -2.56
N PHE A 336 -6.19 24.37 -3.50
CA PHE A 336 -5.64 24.22 -4.84
C PHE A 336 -5.64 25.55 -5.61
N TYR A 337 -6.79 26.22 -5.73
CA TYR A 337 -6.88 27.49 -6.45
C TYR A 337 -6.07 28.61 -5.78
N GLU A 338 -5.97 28.62 -4.47
CA GLU A 338 -5.15 29.57 -3.73
C GLU A 338 -3.65 29.37 -4.04
N SER A 339 -3.18 28.12 -4.15
CA SER A 339 -1.80 27.85 -4.55
C SER A 339 -1.56 28.13 -6.03
N THR A 340 -2.44 27.71 -6.94
CA THR A 340 -2.29 27.95 -8.39
C THR A 340 -2.38 29.43 -8.77
N GLY A 341 -3.06 30.25 -7.98
CA GLY A 341 -3.13 31.70 -8.18
C GLY A 341 -1.80 32.44 -7.96
N ILE A 342 -0.77 31.77 -7.41
CA ILE A 342 0.57 32.37 -7.19
C ILE A 342 1.54 31.78 -8.23
N ASN A 343 1.93 32.59 -9.21
CA ASN A 343 2.77 32.15 -10.32
C ASN A 343 4.21 31.80 -9.91
N ASN A 344 4.80 32.55 -8.97
CA ASN A 344 6.17 32.30 -8.51
C ASN A 344 6.21 31.14 -7.51
N LYS A 345 6.98 30.11 -7.80
CA LYS A 345 7.12 28.89 -6.98
C LYS A 345 7.57 29.20 -5.54
N ASN A 346 8.55 30.07 -5.36
CA ASN A 346 9.09 30.39 -4.03
C ASN A 346 8.09 31.18 -3.19
N GLU A 347 7.34 32.11 -3.81
CA GLU A 347 6.28 32.85 -3.12
C GLU A 347 5.13 31.92 -2.73
N ARG A 348 4.72 31.03 -3.63
CA ARG A 348 3.71 29.99 -3.36
C ARG A 348 4.10 29.12 -2.17
N GLN A 349 5.34 28.62 -2.13
CA GLN A 349 5.83 27.82 -1.01
C GLN A 349 5.80 28.59 0.31
N LYS A 350 6.22 29.87 0.31
CA LYS A 350 6.15 30.72 1.50
C LYS A 350 4.71 30.93 1.96
N ASN A 351 3.80 31.16 1.04
CA ASN A 351 2.36 31.33 1.33
C ASN A 351 1.76 30.02 1.89
N ASP A 352 2.02 28.89 1.26
CA ASP A 352 1.53 27.59 1.72
C ASP A 352 2.00 27.26 3.15
N ILE A 353 3.26 27.55 3.46
CA ILE A 353 3.80 27.38 4.83
C ILE A 353 3.21 28.41 5.80
N ALA A 354 2.96 29.65 5.38
CA ALA A 354 2.34 30.66 6.23
C ALA A 354 0.91 30.23 6.63
N ILE A 355 0.13 29.74 5.66
CA ILE A 355 -1.22 29.21 5.89
C ILE A 355 -1.17 27.97 6.79
N ALA A 356 -0.24 27.04 6.56
CA ALA A 356 -0.08 25.87 7.39
C ALA A 356 0.24 26.23 8.86
N LYS A 357 1.15 27.18 9.09
CA LYS A 357 1.48 27.68 10.43
C LYS A 357 0.27 28.35 11.10
N GLU A 358 -0.48 29.15 10.35
CA GLU A 358 -1.69 29.78 10.87
C GLU A 358 -2.74 28.74 11.26
N ARG A 359 -2.96 27.72 10.44
CA ARG A 359 -3.86 26.60 10.77
C ARG A 359 -3.44 25.91 12.07
N ILE A 360 -2.14 25.59 12.23
CA ILE A 360 -1.62 24.99 13.46
C ILE A 360 -1.85 25.91 14.66
N ARG A 361 -1.65 27.22 14.51
CA ARG A 361 -1.91 28.22 15.55
C ARG A 361 -3.38 28.26 15.96
N VAL A 362 -4.28 28.29 14.96
CA VAL A 362 -5.73 28.31 15.17
C VAL A 362 -6.23 27.02 15.84
N PHE A 363 -5.68 25.87 15.46
CA PHE A 363 -6.01 24.62 16.11
C PHE A 363 -5.70 24.64 17.62
N GLY A 364 -4.57 25.23 18.02
CA GLY A 364 -4.01 25.01 19.34
C GLY A 364 -3.69 23.54 19.58
N GLY A 365 -3.22 23.20 20.78
CA GLY A 365 -2.81 21.82 21.05
C GLY A 365 -3.95 20.80 20.93
N TRP A 366 -5.09 21.08 21.53
CA TRP A 366 -6.23 20.16 21.54
C TRP A 366 -6.94 20.10 20.18
N GLY A 367 -7.05 21.21 19.47
CA GLY A 367 -7.61 21.23 18.12
C GLY A 367 -6.78 20.41 17.14
N LEU A 368 -5.44 20.48 17.24
CA LEU A 368 -4.56 19.66 16.42
C LEU A 368 -4.73 18.17 16.69
N VAL A 369 -4.87 17.78 17.96
CA VAL A 369 -5.17 16.37 18.32
C VAL A 369 -6.50 15.91 17.70
N LYS A 370 -7.56 16.71 17.82
CA LYS A 370 -8.86 16.40 17.20
C LYS A 370 -8.74 16.25 15.68
N HIS A 371 -7.99 17.16 15.04
CA HIS A 371 -7.75 17.08 13.60
C HIS A 371 -7.00 15.79 13.21
N GLN A 372 -5.96 15.42 13.96
CA GLN A 372 -5.23 14.17 13.71
C GLN A 372 -6.08 12.91 13.94
N ILE A 373 -7.00 12.92 14.90
CA ILE A 373 -7.97 11.84 15.08
C ILE A 373 -8.85 11.70 13.82
N LYS A 374 -9.39 12.80 13.31
CA LYS A 374 -10.21 12.78 12.09
C LYS A 374 -9.42 12.31 10.86
N LYS A 375 -8.19 12.80 10.68
CA LYS A 375 -7.28 12.31 9.63
C LYS A 375 -7.01 10.82 9.75
N THR A 376 -6.74 10.34 10.96
CA THR A 376 -6.48 8.91 11.20
C THR A 376 -7.68 8.06 10.80
N LEU A 377 -8.89 8.48 11.15
CA LEU A 377 -10.12 7.80 10.73
C LEU A 377 -10.31 7.87 9.21
N ASN A 378 -10.06 9.03 8.61
CA ASN A 378 -10.16 9.21 7.17
C ASN A 378 -9.22 8.26 6.40
N ASN A 379 -8.02 8.02 6.92
CA ASN A 379 -7.01 7.18 6.29
C ASN A 379 -7.22 5.69 6.59
N PHE A 380 -7.44 5.32 7.86
CA PHE A 380 -7.35 3.94 8.31
C PHE A 380 -8.70 3.24 8.54
N ASN A 381 -9.81 3.97 8.55
CA ASN A 381 -11.13 3.38 8.79
C ASN A 381 -11.89 3.09 7.50
N ASP A 382 -11.19 2.58 6.48
CA ASP A 382 -11.78 2.26 5.19
C ASP A 382 -11.07 1.07 4.52
N GLY A 383 -11.65 -0.11 4.65
CA GLY A 383 -11.15 -1.34 4.04
C GLY A 383 -11.31 -1.40 2.53
N THR A 384 -12.03 -0.45 1.92
CA THR A 384 -12.12 -0.29 0.47
C THR A 384 -11.01 0.61 -0.09
N PHE A 385 -10.19 1.19 0.78
CA PHE A 385 -9.13 2.14 0.40
C PHE A 385 -9.65 3.31 -0.44
N ALA A 386 -10.64 4.02 0.08
CA ALA A 386 -11.33 5.15 -0.52
C ALA A 386 -12.25 4.82 -1.71
N TRP A 387 -12.37 3.57 -2.15
CA TRP A 387 -13.31 3.25 -3.24
C TRP A 387 -14.73 3.67 -2.90
N GLY A 388 -15.19 3.38 -1.69
CA GLY A 388 -16.53 3.74 -1.22
C GLY A 388 -16.84 5.23 -1.26
N ARG A 389 -15.82 6.10 -1.17
CA ARG A 389 -15.98 7.56 -1.20
C ARG A 389 -15.75 8.17 -2.58
N GLU A 390 -14.85 7.57 -3.34
CA GLU A 390 -14.39 8.09 -4.63
C GLU A 390 -15.08 7.39 -5.80
N GLY A 391 -15.92 6.38 -5.55
CA GLY A 391 -16.62 5.62 -6.57
C GLY A 391 -17.53 6.45 -7.47
N SER A 392 -18.10 7.56 -6.95
CA SER A 392 -18.89 8.51 -7.74
C SER A 392 -18.08 9.29 -8.78
N PHE A 393 -16.75 9.29 -8.68
CA PHE A 393 -15.85 9.92 -9.66
C PHE A 393 -15.45 8.97 -10.80
N PHE A 394 -15.85 7.71 -10.73
CA PHE A 394 -15.51 6.71 -11.73
C PHE A 394 -16.68 6.50 -12.70
N PHE A 395 -16.37 6.57 -13.98
CA PHE A 395 -17.31 6.29 -15.05
C PHE A 395 -16.97 4.94 -15.68
N GLU A 396 -17.97 4.11 -15.89
CA GLU A 396 -17.84 2.91 -16.69
C GLU A 396 -17.67 3.31 -18.15
N ILE A 397 -16.60 2.80 -18.78
CA ILE A 397 -16.32 3.09 -20.18
C ILE A 397 -16.95 2.03 -21.09
N PHE A 398 -17.20 0.87 -20.52
CA PHE A 398 -17.59 -0.32 -21.26
C PHE A 398 -19.01 -0.73 -20.88
N GLU A 399 -19.95 -0.49 -21.79
CA GLU A 399 -21.32 -0.95 -21.66
C GLU A 399 -21.40 -2.41 -22.08
N ASN A 400 -21.65 -3.31 -21.14
CA ASN A 400 -21.84 -4.73 -21.37
C ASN A 400 -22.96 -5.23 -20.45
N ASP A 401 -23.96 -5.88 -21.02
CA ASP A 401 -25.11 -6.43 -20.28
C ASP A 401 -24.91 -7.90 -19.90
N SER A 402 -23.68 -8.41 -19.95
CA SER A 402 -23.38 -9.75 -19.48
C SER A 402 -23.72 -9.89 -17.99
N PHE A 403 -24.03 -11.09 -17.54
CA PHE A 403 -24.27 -11.39 -16.12
C PHE A 403 -23.12 -10.93 -15.22
N ILE A 404 -21.87 -11.08 -15.67
CA ILE A 404 -20.68 -10.67 -14.92
C ILE A 404 -20.63 -9.15 -14.81
N ALA A 405 -20.88 -8.41 -15.89
CA ALA A 405 -20.88 -6.95 -15.88
C ALA A 405 -21.99 -6.42 -14.96
N MET A 406 -23.18 -6.99 -15.02
CA MET A 406 -24.29 -6.62 -14.13
C MET A 406 -23.97 -6.90 -12.66
N LEU A 407 -23.36 -8.07 -12.35
CA LEU A 407 -22.96 -8.42 -10.98
C LEU A 407 -21.90 -7.48 -10.45
N THR A 408 -20.86 -7.17 -11.24
CA THR A 408 -19.75 -6.29 -10.84
C THR A 408 -20.20 -4.84 -10.67
N ARG A 409 -21.10 -4.34 -11.53
CA ARG A 409 -21.76 -3.04 -11.32
C ARG A 409 -22.50 -3.00 -9.98
N ASN A 410 -23.29 -4.02 -9.70
CA ASN A 410 -24.04 -4.09 -8.44
C ASN A 410 -23.14 -4.19 -7.19
N LEU A 411 -21.91 -4.68 -7.31
CA LEU A 411 -20.96 -4.75 -6.20
C LEU A 411 -20.14 -3.47 -6.01
N TYR A 412 -19.82 -2.75 -7.10
CA TYR A 412 -18.81 -1.68 -7.03
C TYR A 412 -19.38 -0.27 -7.22
N TYR A 413 -20.51 -0.10 -7.89
CA TYR A 413 -21.13 1.21 -8.09
C TYR A 413 -21.80 1.75 -6.83
N ASP A 414 -21.90 3.08 -6.73
CA ASP A 414 -22.57 3.78 -5.63
C ASP A 414 -24.05 3.38 -5.47
N THR A 415 -24.71 3.15 -6.60
CA THR A 415 -26.11 2.72 -6.68
C THR A 415 -26.27 1.20 -6.67
N GLY A 416 -25.16 0.46 -6.54
CA GLY A 416 -25.15 -1.00 -6.63
C GLY A 416 -25.86 -1.69 -5.47
N GLN A 417 -26.76 -2.62 -5.80
CA GLN A 417 -27.58 -3.34 -4.82
C GLN A 417 -26.77 -4.14 -3.80
N TYR A 418 -25.58 -4.63 -4.18
CA TYR A 418 -24.72 -5.50 -3.36
C TYR A 418 -23.45 -4.80 -2.87
N ARG A 419 -23.33 -3.48 -3.06
CA ARG A 419 -22.17 -2.70 -2.64
C ARG A 419 -21.84 -2.88 -1.15
N TYR A 420 -22.87 -2.88 -0.30
CA TYR A 420 -22.70 -3.07 1.15
C TYR A 420 -22.03 -4.41 1.52
N ILE A 421 -22.18 -5.45 0.68
CA ILE A 421 -21.55 -6.76 0.89
C ILE A 421 -20.04 -6.62 0.63
N PHE A 422 -19.66 -5.99 -0.47
CA PHE A 422 -18.25 -5.74 -0.80
C PHE A 422 -17.58 -4.88 0.29
N GLU A 423 -18.18 -3.76 0.64
CA GLU A 423 -17.68 -2.85 1.68
C GLU A 423 -17.59 -3.57 3.04
N GLY A 424 -18.61 -4.35 3.42
CA GLY A 424 -18.62 -5.09 4.68
C GLY A 424 -17.55 -6.16 4.79
N ILE A 425 -17.30 -6.91 3.71
CA ILE A 425 -16.26 -7.94 3.67
C ILE A 425 -14.85 -7.30 3.75
N THR A 426 -14.61 -6.28 2.96
CA THR A 426 -13.29 -5.61 2.93
C THR A 426 -13.01 -4.87 4.24
N GLN A 427 -14.00 -4.16 4.80
CA GLN A 427 -13.89 -3.51 6.10
C GLN A 427 -13.65 -4.51 7.23
N THR A 428 -14.39 -5.61 7.24
CA THR A 428 -14.21 -6.70 8.22
C THR A 428 -12.77 -7.22 8.20
N LEU A 429 -12.26 -7.56 7.02
CA LEU A 429 -10.91 -8.08 6.90
C LEU A 429 -9.86 -7.02 7.28
N TRP A 430 -10.08 -5.77 6.90
CA TRP A 430 -9.16 -4.70 7.23
C TRP A 430 -9.03 -4.48 8.74
N ILE A 431 -10.16 -4.44 9.49
CA ILE A 431 -10.14 -4.33 10.96
C ILE A 431 -9.47 -5.55 11.61
N VAL A 432 -9.69 -6.76 11.07
CA VAL A 432 -8.98 -7.97 11.53
C VAL A 432 -7.46 -7.83 11.31
N ILE A 433 -7.03 -7.33 10.16
CA ILE A 433 -5.61 -7.08 9.87
C ILE A 433 -5.03 -6.08 10.88
N LEU A 434 -5.70 -4.94 11.14
CA LEU A 434 -5.28 -3.94 12.11
C LEU A 434 -5.16 -4.53 13.53
N MET A 435 -6.04 -5.45 13.90
CA MET A 435 -5.94 -6.16 15.17
C MET A 435 -4.74 -7.13 15.19
N LEU A 436 -4.57 -7.92 14.13
CA LEU A 436 -3.54 -8.96 14.09
C LEU A 436 -2.11 -8.39 14.05
N ILE A 437 -1.87 -7.23 13.41
CA ILE A 437 -0.53 -6.62 13.40
C ILE A 437 -0.04 -6.30 14.81
N LEU A 438 -0.93 -6.00 15.74
CA LEU A 438 -0.58 -5.76 17.14
C LEU A 438 -0.02 -7.02 17.83
N GLY A 439 -0.39 -8.20 17.38
CA GLY A 439 0.16 -9.47 17.86
C GLY A 439 1.68 -9.57 17.72
N THR A 440 2.25 -8.84 16.73
CA THR A 440 3.71 -8.85 16.50
C THR A 440 4.53 -8.23 17.62
N VAL A 441 3.93 -7.44 18.50
CA VAL A 441 4.65 -6.90 19.68
C VAL A 441 5.10 -8.00 20.64
N PHE A 442 4.46 -9.17 20.57
CA PHE A 442 4.85 -10.35 21.33
C PHE A 442 5.88 -11.23 20.60
N TYR A 443 6.29 -10.84 19.37
CA TYR A 443 7.31 -11.57 18.62
C TYR A 443 8.65 -11.57 19.38
N ASN A 444 9.15 -12.75 19.69
CA ASN A 444 10.33 -12.90 20.53
C ASN A 444 11.36 -13.92 19.98
N THR A 445 11.18 -14.36 18.73
CA THR A 445 12.16 -15.22 18.07
C THR A 445 13.31 -14.38 17.53
N SER A 446 14.55 -14.88 17.68
CA SER A 446 15.74 -14.23 17.11
C SER A 446 15.73 -14.29 15.58
N GLU A 447 15.14 -15.35 15.04
CA GLU A 447 14.97 -15.55 13.60
C GLU A 447 13.98 -14.52 13.05
N ASN A 448 14.35 -13.85 11.97
CA ASN A 448 13.55 -12.81 11.30
C ASN A 448 13.19 -11.57 12.16
N LYS A 449 13.82 -11.36 13.32
CA LYS A 449 13.58 -10.20 14.16
C LYS A 449 13.79 -8.88 13.42
N GLU A 450 14.85 -8.80 12.61
CA GLU A 450 15.15 -7.61 11.81
C GLU A 450 14.05 -7.30 10.78
N VAL A 451 13.44 -8.34 10.20
CA VAL A 451 12.33 -8.19 9.25
C VAL A 451 11.10 -7.60 9.97
N VAL A 452 10.77 -8.11 11.15
CA VAL A 452 9.63 -7.58 11.94
C VAL A 452 9.87 -6.13 12.33
N ILE A 453 11.09 -5.75 12.74
CA ILE A 453 11.46 -4.37 13.05
C ILE A 453 11.36 -3.49 11.79
N LEU A 454 11.82 -3.98 10.63
CA LEU A 454 11.67 -3.28 9.36
C LEU A 454 10.20 -2.98 9.05
N LEU A 455 9.32 -3.96 9.23
CA LEU A 455 7.89 -3.80 9.00
C LEU A 455 7.28 -2.79 9.97
N TRP A 456 7.69 -2.77 11.25
CA TRP A 456 7.26 -1.74 12.20
C TRP A 456 7.71 -0.35 11.76
N ILE A 457 8.98 -0.17 11.39
CA ILE A 457 9.52 1.12 10.91
C ILE A 457 8.75 1.57 9.68
N THR A 458 8.49 0.66 8.74
CA THR A 458 7.74 0.95 7.52
C THR A 458 6.34 1.46 7.84
N LEU A 459 5.59 0.76 8.70
CA LEU A 459 4.23 1.17 9.04
C LEU A 459 4.19 2.44 9.90
N ILE A 460 5.16 2.66 10.79
CA ILE A 460 5.33 3.95 11.47
C ILE A 460 5.55 5.07 10.43
N GLY A 461 6.40 4.82 9.43
CA GLY A 461 6.65 5.77 8.33
C GLY A 461 5.39 6.08 7.52
N VAL A 462 4.56 5.06 7.22
CA VAL A 462 3.27 5.24 6.56
C VAL A 462 2.34 6.12 7.40
N PHE A 463 2.21 5.82 8.70
CA PHE A 463 1.39 6.63 9.61
C PHE A 463 1.86 8.09 9.67
N LEU A 464 3.17 8.33 9.75
CA LEU A 464 3.73 9.68 9.76
C LEU A 464 3.48 10.42 8.45
N PHE A 465 3.62 9.76 7.32
CA PHE A 465 3.31 10.33 6.01
C PHE A 465 1.84 10.77 5.92
N GLU A 466 0.92 9.89 6.28
CA GLU A 466 -0.52 10.17 6.31
C GLU A 466 -0.91 11.27 7.31
N SER A 467 -0.17 11.37 8.41
CA SER A 467 -0.40 12.41 9.42
C SER A 467 0.03 13.80 8.94
N LEU A 468 1.06 13.89 8.11
CA LEU A 468 1.65 15.16 7.67
C LEU A 468 0.99 15.72 6.41
N PHE A 469 0.72 14.88 5.40
CA PHE A 469 0.31 15.32 4.08
C PHE A 469 -1.20 15.15 3.86
N GLU A 470 -1.64 15.38 2.64
CA GLU A 470 -3.03 15.16 2.24
C GLU A 470 -3.52 13.77 2.68
N SER A 471 -4.73 13.72 3.21
CA SER A 471 -5.32 12.51 3.80
C SER A 471 -6.23 11.79 2.80
N ARG A 472 -5.88 10.55 2.47
CA ARG A 472 -6.72 9.64 1.67
C ARG A 472 -6.42 8.19 1.99
N ALA A 473 -7.44 7.38 2.29
CA ALA A 473 -7.28 5.94 2.51
C ALA A 473 -6.60 5.21 1.33
N ARG A 474 -6.71 5.74 0.12
CA ARG A 474 -6.06 5.24 -1.09
C ARG A 474 -4.53 5.18 -0.98
N TYR A 475 -3.90 6.09 -0.24
CA TYR A 475 -2.44 6.08 -0.09
C TYR A 475 -1.94 4.89 0.75
N ILE A 476 -2.78 4.36 1.66
CA ILE A 476 -2.47 3.14 2.42
C ILE A 476 -2.51 1.89 1.53
N TYR A 477 -3.28 1.93 0.42
CA TYR A 477 -3.40 0.81 -0.51
C TYR A 477 -2.03 0.29 -0.99
N THR A 478 -1.09 1.19 -1.30
CA THR A 478 0.29 0.84 -1.69
C THR A 478 1.00 -0.05 -0.67
N TYR A 479 0.72 0.12 0.62
CA TYR A 479 1.35 -0.64 1.70
C TYR A 479 0.50 -1.79 2.24
N SER A 480 -0.70 -2.00 1.72
CA SER A 480 -1.57 -3.10 2.15
C SER A 480 -0.93 -4.49 2.06
N PRO A 481 -0.03 -4.82 1.09
CA PRO A 481 0.74 -6.05 1.10
C PRO A 481 1.61 -6.21 2.36
N VAL A 482 2.20 -5.12 2.85
CA VAL A 482 3.02 -5.11 4.08
C VAL A 482 2.16 -5.35 5.31
N PHE A 483 0.98 -4.72 5.39
CA PHE A 483 0.00 -4.97 6.45
C PHE A 483 -0.43 -6.44 6.47
N ILE A 484 -0.72 -7.04 5.31
CA ILE A 484 -1.09 -8.45 5.20
C ILE A 484 0.02 -9.36 5.74
N VAL A 485 1.26 -9.16 5.31
CA VAL A 485 2.40 -9.96 5.80
C VAL A 485 2.56 -9.84 7.31
N LEU A 486 2.53 -8.61 7.83
CA LEU A 486 2.71 -8.36 9.26
C LEU A 486 1.55 -8.93 10.10
N SER A 487 0.32 -8.88 9.59
CA SER A 487 -0.86 -9.43 10.27
C SER A 487 -0.74 -10.95 10.48
N VAL A 488 -0.24 -11.66 9.48
CA VAL A 488 -0.07 -13.12 9.57
C VAL A 488 1.11 -13.51 10.47
N ILE A 489 2.17 -12.70 10.53
CA ILE A 489 3.24 -12.86 11.53
C ILE A 489 2.65 -12.64 12.94
N GLY A 490 1.79 -11.64 13.12
CA GLY A 490 1.07 -11.41 14.36
C GLY A 490 0.18 -12.59 14.77
N LEU A 491 -0.56 -13.16 13.83
CA LEU A 491 -1.36 -14.36 14.04
C LEU A 491 -0.50 -15.55 14.51
N GLN A 492 0.65 -15.80 13.85
CA GLN A 492 1.61 -16.82 14.29
C GLN A 492 2.05 -16.59 15.74
N THR A 493 2.37 -15.35 16.07
CA THR A 493 2.84 -14.99 17.42
C THR A 493 1.76 -15.22 18.48
N ILE A 494 0.51 -14.89 18.15
CA ILE A 494 -0.65 -15.14 19.02
C ILE A 494 -0.78 -16.66 19.26
N PHE A 495 -0.73 -17.49 18.22
CA PHE A 495 -0.79 -18.95 18.39
C PHE A 495 0.33 -19.48 19.26
N GLN A 496 1.57 -19.04 19.03
CA GLN A 496 2.71 -19.46 19.87
C GLN A 496 2.56 -19.06 21.34
N LYS A 497 1.84 -17.98 21.64
CA LYS A 497 1.52 -17.57 23.02
C LYS A 497 0.40 -18.40 23.61
N LEU A 498 -0.66 -18.64 22.84
CA LEU A 498 -1.79 -19.47 23.27
C LEU A 498 -1.35 -20.90 23.57
N ASP A 499 -0.49 -21.49 22.75
CA ASP A 499 0.05 -22.85 22.96
C ASP A 499 0.87 -22.99 24.25
N LYS A 500 1.37 -21.88 24.80
CA LYS A 500 2.11 -21.83 26.09
C LYS A 500 1.23 -21.61 27.30
N LEU A 501 -0.08 -21.40 27.14
CA LEU A 501 -0.98 -21.22 28.27
C LEU A 501 -1.24 -22.55 29.01
N PRO A 502 -1.08 -22.61 30.36
CA PRO A 502 -1.22 -23.84 31.13
C PRO A 502 -2.57 -24.55 30.96
N LEU A 503 -3.64 -23.77 30.76
CA LEU A 503 -4.99 -24.27 30.52
C LEU A 503 -5.07 -25.11 29.22
N LEU A 504 -4.50 -24.62 28.13
CA LEU A 504 -4.52 -25.32 26.84
C LEU A 504 -3.58 -26.52 26.83
N MET A 505 -2.44 -26.47 27.55
CA MET A 505 -1.58 -27.64 27.76
C MET A 505 -2.31 -28.76 28.52
N LYS A 506 -3.15 -28.39 29.50
CA LYS A 506 -3.97 -29.35 30.26
C LYS A 506 -5.06 -30.01 29.41
N PHE A 507 -5.67 -29.28 28.47
CA PHE A 507 -6.65 -29.82 27.52
C PHE A 507 -6.00 -30.75 26.48
N ARG A 508 -4.78 -30.46 25.98
CA ARG A 508 -4.03 -31.37 25.09
C ARG A 508 -3.62 -32.67 25.80
N GLY A 509 -3.14 -32.56 27.03
CA GLY A 509 -2.78 -33.77 27.82
C GLY A 509 -3.99 -34.65 28.19
N LEU A 510 -5.21 -34.11 28.20
CA LEU A 510 -6.44 -34.90 28.34
C LEU A 510 -6.88 -35.54 27.01
N GLY A 511 -6.60 -34.90 25.88
CA GLY A 511 -6.86 -35.49 24.55
C GLY A 511 -5.95 -36.68 24.21
N GLU A 512 -4.65 -36.56 24.50
CA GLU A 512 -3.69 -37.65 24.26
C GLU A 512 -3.93 -38.86 25.17
N LYS A 513 -4.52 -38.68 26.36
CA LYS A 513 -4.92 -39.82 27.24
C LYS A 513 -6.20 -40.51 26.77
N ASN A 514 -7.04 -39.87 25.95
CA ASN A 514 -8.24 -40.47 25.40
C ASN A 514 -8.00 -41.18 24.06
N GLU A 515 -6.90 -40.89 23.35
CA GLU A 515 -6.50 -41.64 22.14
C GLU A 515 -5.65 -42.90 22.44
N GLN A 516 -5.24 -43.10 23.69
CA GLN A 516 -4.51 -44.30 24.14
C GLN A 516 -5.41 -45.28 24.93
N LYS A 517 -6.71 -45.03 25.00
CA LYS A 517 -7.73 -45.98 25.45
C LYS A 517 -8.60 -46.42 24.29
#